data_7332a92d138fdf19324c2aa153e3d454
#
_entry.id   7332a92d138fdf19324c2aa153e3d454
#
_cell.length_a   1.000
_cell.length_b   1.000
_cell.length_c   1.000
_cell.angle_alpha   90.00
_cell.angle_beta   90.00
_cell.angle_gamma   90.00
#
_symmetry.space_group_name_H-M   'P 1'
#
loop_
_entity.id
_entity.type
_entity.pdbx_description
1 polymer ?
#
loop_
_entity_poly.entity_id
_entity_poly.type
_entity_poly.pdbx_seq_one_letter_code
_entity_poly.pdbx_strand_id
1 'polypeptide(L)'
;MPDSLHDIKKHIDINCDMGEGFHNEGELMPFISSANIACGFHAGDEDSIKRTIDLALEHNVAIGVHPSYDDRINFGRQSHFVSLLELAELISDQLYLFEKVSIPMGLSLHHIKLHGALYNDCAKDAGLSKIFI
;
A
#
# COMPACT_ATOMS: atom_id res chain seq x y z
N MET A 1 28.52 -24.23 26.83
CA MET A 1 27.75 -24.33 25.56
C MET A 1 26.49 -23.48 25.71
N PRO A 2 26.40 -22.36 25.09
CA PRO A 2 25.15 -21.65 25.08
C PRO A 2 24.22 -22.35 24.08
N ASP A 3 23.10 -22.84 24.59
CA ASP A 3 21.97 -23.28 23.81
C ASP A 3 21.32 -22.05 23.12
N SER A 4 21.86 -21.64 21.99
CA SER A 4 21.40 -20.48 21.22
C SER A 4 20.37 -20.82 20.14
N LEU A 5 19.68 -21.94 20.25
CA LEU A 5 18.66 -22.35 19.28
C LEU A 5 17.20 -22.12 19.74
N HIS A 6 16.98 -21.46 20.89
CA HIS A 6 15.66 -21.43 21.53
C HIS A 6 14.89 -20.13 21.42
N ASP A 7 15.35 -19.12 20.67
CA ASP A 7 14.60 -17.85 20.55
C ASP A 7 14.49 -17.30 19.12
N ILE A 8 14.22 -18.16 18.14
CA ILE A 8 13.68 -17.68 16.88
C ILE A 8 12.19 -17.40 17.15
N LYS A 9 11.90 -16.18 17.61
CA LYS A 9 10.52 -15.69 17.63
C LYS A 9 10.02 -15.70 16.18
N LYS A 10 9.15 -16.65 15.88
CA LYS A 10 8.47 -16.66 14.59
C LYS A 10 7.46 -15.50 14.61
N HIS A 11 7.68 -14.54 13.74
CA HIS A 11 6.75 -13.45 13.52
C HIS A 11 5.95 -13.71 12.26
N ILE A 12 4.67 -13.39 12.29
CA ILE A 12 3.83 -13.35 11.11
C ILE A 12 3.55 -11.87 10.79
N ASP A 13 3.69 -11.49 9.53
CA ASP A 13 3.26 -10.18 9.05
C ASP A 13 1.77 -10.23 8.72
N ILE A 14 0.99 -9.39 9.38
CA ILE A 14 -0.43 -9.19 9.11
C ILE A 14 -0.56 -7.80 8.53
N ASN A 15 -0.91 -7.72 7.23
CA ASN A 15 -1.13 -6.44 6.57
C ASN A 15 -2.62 -6.16 6.37
N CYS A 16 -2.96 -4.89 6.33
CA CYS A 16 -4.30 -4.42 6.06
C CYS A 16 -4.28 -3.25 5.09
N ASP A 17 -5.26 -3.21 4.19
CA ASP A 17 -5.50 -2.10 3.30
C ASP A 17 -6.16 -0.97 4.09
N MET A 18 -5.60 0.24 4.01
CA MET A 18 -5.94 1.38 4.83
C MET A 18 -6.08 2.65 3.98
N GLY A 19 -6.65 3.71 4.54
CA GLY A 19 -6.87 4.96 3.83
C GLY A 19 -7.97 4.87 2.76
N GLU A 20 -8.85 3.89 2.88
CA GLU A 20 -9.90 3.60 1.92
C GLU A 20 -11.30 4.11 2.32
N GLY A 21 -11.37 4.89 3.40
CA GLY A 21 -12.60 5.51 3.88
C GLY A 21 -13.43 4.66 4.85
N PHE A 22 -12.87 3.59 5.38
CA PHE A 22 -13.53 2.78 6.42
C PHE A 22 -13.34 3.40 7.82
N HIS A 23 -14.35 3.30 8.66
CA HIS A 23 -14.37 3.97 9.97
C HIS A 23 -13.56 3.23 11.07
N ASN A 24 -13.20 1.98 10.84
CA ASN A 24 -12.59 1.11 11.84
C ASN A 24 -11.07 1.00 11.74
N GLU A 25 -10.41 1.85 10.99
CA GLU A 25 -8.95 1.79 10.79
C GLU A 25 -8.18 1.93 12.10
N GLY A 26 -8.62 2.84 12.99
CA GLY A 26 -8.03 3.01 14.31
C GLY A 26 -8.18 1.80 15.22
N GLU A 27 -9.25 1.05 15.07
CA GLU A 27 -9.49 -0.18 15.85
C GLU A 27 -8.64 -1.35 15.33
N LEU A 28 -8.33 -1.38 14.04
CA LEU A 28 -7.53 -2.43 13.41
C LEU A 28 -6.03 -2.21 13.59
N MET A 29 -5.57 -0.97 13.60
CA MET A 29 -4.16 -0.63 13.60
C MET A 29 -3.34 -1.33 14.70
N PRO A 30 -3.84 -1.52 15.94
CA PRO A 30 -3.09 -2.24 16.99
C PRO A 30 -2.84 -3.73 16.70
N PHE A 31 -3.55 -4.31 15.74
CA PHE A 31 -3.51 -5.76 15.45
C PHE A 31 -2.75 -6.12 14.19
N ILE A 32 -2.22 -5.14 13.47
CA ILE A 32 -1.49 -5.34 12.22
C ILE A 32 -0.02 -4.96 12.35
N SER A 33 0.82 -5.50 11.48
CA SER A 33 2.25 -5.21 11.43
C SER A 33 2.63 -4.31 10.25
N SER A 34 1.80 -4.28 9.20
CA SER A 34 1.98 -3.40 8.05
C SER A 34 0.65 -2.88 7.49
N ALA A 35 0.66 -1.67 6.97
CA ALA A 35 -0.48 -1.02 6.35
C ALA A 35 -0.20 -0.74 4.88
N ASN A 36 -1.15 -1.04 4.00
CA ASN A 36 -1.10 -0.71 2.59
C ASN A 36 -2.01 0.49 2.36
N ILE A 37 -1.42 1.68 2.18
CA ILE A 37 -2.18 2.94 2.19
C ILE A 37 -2.59 3.33 0.77
N ALA A 38 -3.89 3.53 0.56
CA ALA A 38 -4.47 3.98 -0.70
C ALA A 38 -3.88 5.33 -1.14
N CYS A 39 -3.63 5.47 -2.44
CA CYS A 39 -2.90 6.59 -3.03
C CYS A 39 -3.79 7.60 -3.75
N GLY A 40 -5.10 7.61 -3.47
CA GLY A 40 -6.02 8.58 -4.01
C GLY A 40 -6.69 8.22 -5.35
N PHE A 41 -6.30 7.11 -5.99
CA PHE A 41 -6.81 6.74 -7.32
C PHE A 41 -8.01 5.79 -7.27
N HIS A 42 -8.02 4.82 -6.39
CA HIS A 42 -9.24 4.04 -6.10
C HIS A 42 -9.97 4.55 -4.87
N ALA A 43 -9.27 5.14 -3.91
CA ALA A 43 -9.79 5.70 -2.69
C ALA A 43 -8.79 6.65 -2.04
N GLY A 44 -9.24 7.44 -1.10
CA GLY A 44 -8.40 8.32 -0.33
C GLY A 44 -8.06 9.66 -1.02
N ASP A 45 -7.27 10.46 -0.34
CA ASP A 45 -6.72 11.74 -0.74
C ASP A 45 -5.50 12.09 0.12
N GLU A 46 -4.89 13.25 -0.09
CA GLU A 46 -3.72 13.69 0.70
C GLU A 46 -3.99 13.70 2.21
N ASP A 47 -5.19 14.11 2.61
CA ASP A 47 -5.57 14.18 4.03
C ASP A 47 -5.73 12.79 4.63
N SER A 48 -6.35 11.85 3.91
CA SER A 48 -6.49 10.47 4.38
C SER A 48 -5.14 9.75 4.44
N ILE A 49 -4.24 9.98 3.46
CA ILE A 49 -2.88 9.47 3.47
C ILE A 49 -2.16 9.94 4.75
N LYS A 50 -2.22 11.25 5.03
CA LYS A 50 -1.57 11.82 6.21
C LYS A 50 -2.11 11.23 7.51
N ARG A 51 -3.43 11.18 7.67
CA ARG A 51 -4.08 10.61 8.88
C ARG A 51 -3.71 9.15 9.09
N THR A 52 -3.70 8.36 8.01
CA THR A 52 -3.36 6.94 8.11
C THR A 52 -1.88 6.73 8.42
N ILE A 53 -0.98 7.56 7.89
CA ILE A 53 0.43 7.56 8.24
C ILE A 53 0.61 7.89 9.73
N ASP A 54 0.00 8.97 10.23
CA ASP A 54 0.08 9.35 11.65
C ASP A 54 -0.35 8.18 12.54
N LEU A 55 -1.47 7.55 12.22
CA LEU A 55 -2.00 6.41 12.96
C LEU A 55 -1.06 5.18 12.93
N ALA A 56 -0.47 4.89 11.76
CA ALA A 56 0.49 3.79 11.63
C ALA A 56 1.76 4.04 12.45
N LEU A 57 2.24 5.28 12.49
CA LEU A 57 3.40 5.67 13.30
C LEU A 57 3.13 5.52 14.80
N GLU A 58 1.95 5.91 15.27
CA GLU A 58 1.55 5.75 16.68
C GLU A 58 1.59 4.29 17.14
N HIS A 59 1.32 3.35 16.22
CA HIS A 59 1.27 1.92 16.51
C HIS A 59 2.51 1.14 16.05
N ASN A 60 3.55 1.81 15.54
CA ASN A 60 4.76 1.19 14.99
C ASN A 60 4.47 0.20 13.86
N VAL A 61 3.50 0.52 13.02
CA VAL A 61 3.09 -0.27 11.85
C VAL A 61 3.93 0.14 10.64
N ALA A 62 4.47 -0.84 9.91
CA ALA A 62 5.19 -0.59 8.68
C ALA A 62 4.26 -0.02 7.60
N ILE A 63 4.76 0.94 6.81
CA ILE A 63 3.95 1.69 5.85
C ILE A 63 4.35 1.34 4.42
N GLY A 64 3.36 0.89 3.66
CA GLY A 64 3.48 0.63 2.23
C GLY A 64 2.46 1.41 1.42
N VAL A 65 2.73 1.54 0.13
CA VAL A 65 1.86 2.18 -0.86
C VAL A 65 0.93 1.15 -1.48
N HIS A 66 -0.33 1.53 -1.70
CA HIS A 66 -1.36 0.65 -2.25
C HIS A 66 -1.93 1.21 -3.57
N PRO A 67 -1.14 1.20 -4.67
CA PRO A 67 -1.55 1.77 -5.94
C PRO A 67 -2.55 0.87 -6.68
N SER A 68 -3.38 1.51 -7.50
CA SER A 68 -4.47 0.89 -8.23
C SER A 68 -4.62 1.46 -9.63
N TYR A 69 -5.54 0.90 -10.41
CA TYR A 69 -6.11 1.64 -11.54
C TYR A 69 -6.82 2.92 -11.06
N ASP A 70 -6.86 3.94 -11.92
CA ASP A 70 -7.61 5.18 -11.65
C ASP A 70 -9.11 4.95 -11.87
N ASP A 71 -9.75 4.40 -10.86
CA ASP A 71 -11.16 4.00 -10.91
C ASP A 71 -11.82 4.05 -9.53
N ARG A 72 -12.21 5.25 -9.11
CA ARG A 72 -12.92 5.44 -7.84
C ARG A 72 -14.32 4.85 -7.86
N ILE A 73 -14.98 4.87 -9.02
CA ILE A 73 -16.38 4.42 -9.15
C ILE A 73 -16.49 2.93 -8.83
N ASN A 74 -15.54 2.13 -9.30
CA ASN A 74 -15.50 0.68 -9.07
C ASN A 74 -14.47 0.29 -8.01
N PHE A 75 -13.95 1.26 -7.26
CA PHE A 75 -12.96 1.00 -6.21
C PHE A 75 -11.72 0.25 -6.72
N GLY A 76 -11.28 0.55 -7.94
CA GLY A 76 -10.13 -0.10 -8.58
C GLY A 76 -10.31 -1.60 -8.85
N ARG A 77 -11.53 -2.12 -8.84
CA ARG A 77 -11.82 -3.56 -8.97
C ARG A 77 -12.17 -4.02 -10.37
N GLN A 78 -12.13 -3.11 -11.34
CA GLN A 78 -12.28 -3.45 -12.76
C GLN A 78 -10.95 -3.34 -13.49
N SER A 79 -10.66 -4.31 -14.36
CA SER A 79 -9.48 -4.27 -15.22
C SER A 79 -9.63 -3.19 -16.28
N HIS A 80 -8.54 -2.46 -16.49
CA HIS A 80 -8.43 -1.46 -17.54
C HIS A 80 -7.36 -1.89 -18.54
N PHE A 81 -7.64 -1.69 -19.81
CA PHE A 81 -6.65 -1.93 -20.86
C PHE A 81 -5.69 -0.74 -20.90
N VAL A 82 -4.45 -0.95 -20.47
CA VAL A 82 -3.40 0.06 -20.44
C VAL A 82 -2.14 -0.47 -21.09
N SER A 83 -1.41 0.40 -21.78
CA SER A 83 -0.06 0.09 -22.24
C SER A 83 0.92 0.09 -21.06
N LEU A 84 2.12 -0.47 -21.29
CA LEU A 84 3.17 -0.46 -20.27
C LEU A 84 3.58 0.96 -19.87
N LEU A 85 3.58 1.89 -20.82
CA LEU A 85 3.90 3.31 -20.57
C LEU A 85 2.82 3.96 -19.70
N GLU A 86 1.56 3.80 -20.06
CA GLU A 86 0.42 4.30 -19.29
C GLU A 86 0.40 3.74 -17.87
N LEU A 87 0.71 2.46 -17.72
CA LEU A 87 0.80 1.84 -16.39
C LEU A 87 1.97 2.42 -15.59
N ALA A 88 3.14 2.63 -16.20
CA ALA A 88 4.28 3.24 -15.52
C ALA A 88 3.98 4.68 -15.07
N GLU A 89 3.33 5.48 -15.90
CA GLU A 89 2.87 6.83 -15.57
C GLU A 89 1.84 6.81 -14.42
N LEU A 90 0.84 5.93 -14.52
CA LEU A 90 -0.19 5.75 -13.50
C LEU A 90 0.40 5.43 -12.12
N ILE A 91 1.39 4.54 -12.06
CA ILE A 91 2.06 4.18 -10.81
C ILE A 91 2.93 5.33 -10.31
N SER A 92 3.67 5.98 -11.21
CA SER A 92 4.52 7.13 -10.85
C SER A 92 3.72 8.28 -10.24
N ASP A 93 2.55 8.57 -10.78
CA ASP A 93 1.66 9.62 -10.27
C ASP A 93 1.15 9.30 -8.86
N GLN A 94 0.82 8.04 -8.58
CA GLN A 94 0.39 7.59 -7.26
C GLN A 94 1.53 7.63 -6.25
N LEU A 95 2.71 7.18 -6.63
CA LEU A 95 3.91 7.26 -5.78
C LEU A 95 4.24 8.71 -5.48
N TYR A 96 4.19 9.59 -6.49
CA TYR A 96 4.45 11.02 -6.30
C TYR A 96 3.46 11.65 -5.31
N LEU A 97 2.16 11.36 -5.44
CA LEU A 97 1.15 11.85 -4.51
C LEU A 97 1.42 11.38 -3.08
N PHE A 98 1.78 10.12 -2.91
CA PHE A 98 2.12 9.58 -1.60
C PHE A 98 3.39 10.19 -1.02
N GLU A 99 4.44 10.31 -1.82
CA GLU A 99 5.72 10.89 -1.40
C GLU A 99 5.61 12.36 -1.01
N LYS A 100 4.77 13.11 -1.70
CA LYS A 100 4.45 14.51 -1.36
C LYS A 100 3.98 14.66 0.09
N VAL A 101 3.26 13.66 0.61
CA VAL A 101 2.78 13.61 1.99
C VAL A 101 3.82 12.99 2.92
N SER A 102 4.42 11.87 2.53
CA SER A 102 5.25 11.05 3.41
C SER A 102 6.67 11.59 3.63
N ILE A 103 7.28 12.21 2.61
CA ILE A 103 8.65 12.75 2.73
C ILE A 103 8.76 13.84 3.81
N PRO A 104 7.85 14.84 3.88
CA PRO A 104 7.88 15.83 4.97
C PRO A 104 7.72 15.22 6.37
N MET A 105 7.13 14.01 6.47
CA MET A 105 6.96 13.28 7.73
C MET A 105 8.19 12.42 8.09
N GLY A 106 9.25 12.44 7.26
CA GLY A 106 10.48 11.70 7.49
C GLY A 106 10.38 10.20 7.28
N LEU A 107 9.40 9.76 6.46
CA LEU A 107 9.15 8.34 6.21
C LEU A 107 9.93 7.80 5.03
N SER A 108 10.38 6.56 5.16
CA SER A 108 10.77 5.71 4.04
C SER A 108 9.73 4.62 3.84
N LEU A 109 9.38 4.37 2.58
CA LEU A 109 8.45 3.30 2.22
C LEU A 109 9.04 1.93 2.54
N HIS A 110 8.24 1.09 3.18
CA HIS A 110 8.62 -0.28 3.47
C HIS A 110 8.34 -1.21 2.29
N HIS A 111 7.20 -1.04 1.59
CA HIS A 111 6.77 -1.93 0.51
C HIS A 111 5.74 -1.26 -0.41
N ILE A 112 5.47 -1.93 -1.53
CA ILE A 112 4.37 -1.62 -2.44
C ILE A 112 3.52 -2.87 -2.55
N LYS A 113 2.21 -2.73 -2.37
CA LYS A 113 1.23 -3.79 -2.63
C LYS A 113 0.14 -3.25 -3.56
N LEU A 114 0.00 -3.84 -4.73
CA LEU A 114 -1.00 -3.44 -5.70
C LEU A 114 -2.42 -3.73 -5.19
N HIS A 115 -3.37 -2.86 -5.57
CA HIS A 115 -4.78 -3.00 -5.19
C HIS A 115 -5.62 -3.63 -6.31
N GLY A 116 -6.59 -4.44 -5.90
CA GLY A 116 -7.73 -4.84 -6.70
C GLY A 116 -7.40 -5.49 -8.04
N ALA A 117 -8.02 -5.00 -9.11
CA ALA A 117 -7.85 -5.55 -10.46
C ALA A 117 -6.40 -5.42 -10.96
N LEU A 118 -5.70 -4.36 -10.61
CA LEU A 118 -4.29 -4.17 -10.99
C LEU A 118 -3.41 -5.29 -10.42
N TYR A 119 -3.63 -5.69 -9.16
CA TYR A 119 -2.95 -6.83 -8.57
C TYR A 119 -3.19 -8.12 -9.36
N ASN A 120 -4.45 -8.41 -9.67
CA ASN A 120 -4.82 -9.61 -10.40
C ASN A 120 -4.29 -9.64 -11.82
N ASP A 121 -4.32 -8.51 -12.53
CA ASP A 121 -3.83 -8.38 -13.90
C ASP A 121 -2.30 -8.55 -13.96
N CYS A 122 -1.56 -7.93 -13.04
CA CYS A 122 -0.11 -8.12 -12.94
C CYS A 122 0.27 -9.55 -12.55
N ALA A 123 -0.53 -10.23 -11.72
CA ALA A 123 -0.29 -11.63 -11.38
C ALA A 123 -0.46 -12.59 -12.56
N LYS A 124 -1.27 -12.20 -13.56
CA LYS A 124 -1.54 -13.02 -14.76
C LYS A 124 -0.65 -12.65 -15.95
N ASP A 125 -0.14 -11.43 -16.00
CA ASP A 125 0.63 -10.89 -17.13
C ASP A 125 2.06 -10.53 -16.69
N ALA A 126 3.02 -11.33 -17.15
CA ALA A 126 4.43 -11.12 -16.86
C ALA A 126 4.97 -9.81 -17.47
N GLY A 127 4.36 -9.29 -18.55
CA GLY A 127 4.70 -8.00 -19.13
C GLY A 127 4.36 -6.85 -18.21
N LEU A 128 3.15 -6.86 -17.64
CA LEU A 128 2.71 -5.85 -16.68
C LEU A 128 3.50 -5.91 -15.36
N SER A 129 3.79 -7.11 -14.87
CA SER A 129 4.50 -7.28 -13.60
C SER A 129 5.94 -6.78 -13.62
N LYS A 130 6.58 -6.70 -14.81
CA LYS A 130 7.96 -6.17 -14.95
C LYS A 130 8.12 -4.71 -14.56
N ILE A 131 7.04 -3.93 -14.53
CA ILE A 131 7.07 -2.53 -14.09
C ILE A 131 7.42 -2.41 -12.60
N PHE A 132 7.17 -3.45 -11.82
CA PHE A 132 7.35 -3.48 -10.36
C PHE A 132 8.63 -4.21 -9.91
N ILE A 133 9.48 -4.63 -10.84
CA ILE A 133 10.75 -5.29 -10.59
C ILE A 133 11.91 -4.38 -10.96
#